data_09483bf466b5697a60c03f05e5b15d99
#
_entry.id   09483bf466b5697a60c03f05e5b15d99
#
_cell.length_a   1.000
_cell.length_b   1.000
_cell.length_c   1.000
_cell.angle_alpha   90.00
_cell.angle_beta   90.00
_cell.angle_gamma   90.00
#
_symmetry.space_group_name_H-M   'P 1'
#
loop_
_entity.id
_entity.type
_entity.pdbx_description
1 polymer ?
#
loop_
_entity_poly.entity_id
_entity_poly.type
_entity_poly.pdbx_seq_one_letter_code
_entity_poly.pdbx_strand_id
1 'polypeptide(L)'
;MKKFLCATLALVMCLSLFAGCAPADNSGDTGTDLTGTYDITMWVSEKEGVAAQFQTQIDAFEAANPGITINAKIEGVTEADAASKVIADVATAPDLYCFAQDQLARLVQAAALAKPGKAAQEVITANNDAGSVSATKVAGDIYAYPLTSDNGYYMYYDTSIISEEDAKDLSKLVAACEKNNKKFRFALENAWYTASFFFATGCHHNWTTDENGEFTSVDDTFNSDKGMIAMKGMQILAKSPAYDSDADKFTDAGVIVTGTWNAEAAKTHFGSNLGATKLPSFTLDGQTYQLGSYSGYKLMGVKPQTDAKRGAVLQLLAQFLTNEENQLARFNSFGWGPSNLKAQANEAVKANESLTALAAQSAFATPQGQIASPLWDNGKLLGAVAKAATTDAELQKGLDDFTTALNAFTSLTPEQRKAFTVIGGIKDTGWQTDFEMKEDPAGTWTSVEAFDLAAGTEFKIRQGMGWKVAFGDNTANADTSIPLTDKPNYKVETAGKYKIQLVLAADAQTAVINLIPAE
;
A
#
# COMPACT_ATOMS: atom_id res chain seq x y z
N MET A 1 7.64 49.13 -17.57
CA MET A 1 7.99 48.35 -18.77
C MET A 1 9.07 47.29 -18.56
N LYS A 2 9.49 46.93 -17.33
CA LYS A 2 10.49 45.87 -17.08
C LYS A 2 9.92 44.59 -16.42
N LYS A 3 8.62 44.56 -16.18
CA LYS A 3 7.94 43.38 -15.55
C LYS A 3 7.19 42.48 -16.55
N PHE A 4 7.05 42.88 -17.82
CA PHE A 4 6.40 42.09 -18.86
C PHE A 4 7.34 41.23 -19.72
N LEU A 5 8.68 41.42 -19.57
CA LEU A 5 9.65 40.71 -20.41
C LEU A 5 10.11 39.37 -19.81
N CYS A 6 9.86 39.11 -18.50
CA CYS A 6 10.21 37.82 -17.85
C CYS A 6 9.14 36.74 -18.02
N ALA A 7 7.88 37.12 -18.24
CA ALA A 7 6.79 36.14 -18.40
C ALA A 7 6.79 35.47 -19.79
N THR A 8 7.27 36.16 -20.81
CA THR A 8 7.33 35.64 -22.19
C THR A 8 8.50 34.69 -22.45
N LEU A 9 9.57 34.75 -21.64
CA LEU A 9 10.74 33.89 -21.83
C LEU A 9 10.55 32.49 -21.17
N ALA A 10 9.71 32.37 -20.13
CA ALA A 10 9.37 31.10 -19.50
C ALA A 10 8.44 30.24 -20.38
N LEU A 11 7.59 30.88 -21.19
CA LEU A 11 6.62 30.20 -22.04
C LEU A 11 7.27 29.51 -23.26
N VAL A 12 8.42 29.99 -23.73
CA VAL A 12 9.10 29.43 -24.90
C VAL A 12 10.00 28.25 -24.54
N MET A 13 10.41 28.09 -23.27
CA MET A 13 11.25 26.97 -22.85
C MET A 13 10.48 25.67 -22.59
N CYS A 14 9.17 25.71 -22.32
CA CYS A 14 8.37 24.51 -22.13
C CYS A 14 7.95 23.81 -23.44
N LEU A 15 7.93 24.54 -24.56
CA LEU A 15 7.54 24.01 -25.86
C LEU A 15 8.67 23.31 -26.64
N SER A 16 9.95 23.49 -26.22
CA SER A 16 11.09 22.91 -26.94
C SER A 16 11.58 21.54 -26.43
N LEU A 17 10.95 20.96 -25.37
CA LEU A 17 11.39 19.70 -24.75
C LEU A 17 10.65 18.44 -25.22
N PHE A 18 9.68 18.54 -26.14
CA PHE A 18 8.86 17.42 -26.59
C PHE A 18 9.16 16.85 -27.98
N ALA A 19 10.23 17.27 -28.60
CA ALA A 19 10.65 16.71 -29.90
C ALA A 19 11.51 15.45 -29.70
N GLY A 20 10.93 14.33 -29.24
CA GLY A 20 11.76 13.15 -29.10
C GLY A 20 11.11 11.89 -28.56
N CYS A 21 9.93 11.49 -29.01
CA CYS A 21 9.42 10.13 -28.82
C CYS A 21 8.66 9.64 -30.07
N ALA A 22 9.40 9.44 -31.16
CA ALA A 22 8.97 8.59 -32.27
C ALA A 22 10.15 7.69 -32.63
N PRO A 23 9.94 6.44 -33.12
CA PRO A 23 11.04 5.64 -33.64
C PRO A 23 11.73 6.40 -34.76
N ALA A 24 13.09 6.31 -34.78
CA ALA A 24 13.91 7.03 -35.73
C ALA A 24 13.50 6.72 -37.17
N ASP A 25 12.85 7.66 -37.81
CA ASP A 25 12.88 7.86 -39.25
C ASP A 25 12.96 9.35 -39.56
N ASN A 26 13.94 9.70 -40.40
CA ASN A 26 14.30 11.04 -40.76
C ASN A 26 13.18 11.78 -41.49
N SER A 27 12.47 12.68 -40.80
CA SER A 27 11.88 13.87 -41.47
C SER A 27 11.36 14.86 -40.42
N GLY A 28 11.83 16.10 -40.48
CA GLY A 28 11.29 17.39 -40.01
C GLY A 28 10.45 17.41 -38.72
N ASP A 29 11.00 18.09 -37.71
CA ASP A 29 10.37 18.50 -36.46
C ASP A 29 8.99 19.15 -36.68
N THR A 30 7.91 18.41 -36.52
CA THR A 30 6.54 18.90 -36.30
C THR A 30 6.11 18.41 -34.95
N GLY A 31 6.24 19.26 -33.89
CA GLY A 31 5.75 18.99 -32.56
C GLY A 31 4.31 18.44 -32.62
N THR A 32 4.04 17.30 -31.98
CA THR A 32 2.69 16.70 -31.95
C THR A 32 1.73 17.73 -31.36
N ASP A 33 0.71 18.14 -32.14
CA ASP A 33 -0.35 19.00 -31.64
C ASP A 33 -1.17 18.26 -30.59
N LEU A 34 -1.04 18.66 -29.32
CA LEU A 34 -1.74 18.08 -28.17
C LEU A 34 -3.07 18.78 -27.86
N THR A 35 -3.48 19.79 -28.65
CA THR A 35 -4.76 20.49 -28.42
C THR A 35 -5.94 19.55 -28.51
N GLY A 36 -6.92 19.72 -27.61
CA GLY A 36 -8.11 18.88 -27.57
C GLY A 36 -8.78 18.83 -26.21
N THR A 37 -9.90 18.12 -26.14
CA THR A 37 -10.61 17.85 -24.90
C THR A 37 -10.44 16.37 -24.56
N TYR A 38 -10.07 16.10 -23.30
CA TYR A 38 -9.74 14.76 -22.82
C TYR A 38 -10.59 14.45 -21.57
N ASP A 39 -11.50 13.50 -21.70
CA ASP A 39 -12.22 12.94 -20.57
C ASP A 39 -11.31 11.91 -19.91
N ILE A 40 -10.91 12.15 -18.64
CA ILE A 40 -10.00 11.28 -17.91
C ILE A 40 -10.59 10.81 -16.59
N THR A 41 -10.16 9.66 -16.13
CA THR A 41 -10.42 9.14 -14.79
C THR A 41 -9.14 9.14 -13.98
N MET A 42 -9.24 9.50 -12.70
CA MET A 42 -8.08 9.59 -11.81
C MET A 42 -8.41 9.08 -10.42
N TRP A 43 -7.55 8.26 -9.83
CA TRP A 43 -7.62 7.86 -8.43
C TRP A 43 -6.53 8.56 -7.61
N VAL A 44 -6.97 9.18 -6.53
CA VAL A 44 -6.12 9.86 -5.55
C VAL A 44 -6.50 9.41 -4.15
N SER A 45 -5.74 9.82 -3.11
CA SER A 45 -6.11 9.50 -1.72
C SER A 45 -7.56 9.89 -1.41
N GLU A 46 -8.25 9.03 -0.65
CA GLU A 46 -9.64 9.28 -0.20
C GLU A 46 -9.74 10.35 0.91
N LYS A 47 -8.62 10.89 1.40
CA LYS A 47 -8.64 11.94 2.42
C LYS A 47 -9.37 13.17 1.93
N GLU A 48 -10.15 13.78 2.83
CA GLU A 48 -10.94 14.97 2.53
C GLU A 48 -10.10 16.10 1.94
N GLY A 49 -10.62 16.73 0.89
CA GLY A 49 -9.98 17.84 0.19
C GLY A 49 -8.95 17.43 -0.86
N VAL A 50 -8.46 16.19 -0.88
CA VAL A 50 -7.41 15.76 -1.82
C VAL A 50 -7.89 15.82 -3.27
N ALA A 51 -9.07 15.29 -3.57
CA ALA A 51 -9.64 15.34 -4.92
C ALA A 51 -9.81 16.79 -5.41
N ALA A 52 -10.28 17.70 -4.54
CA ALA A 52 -10.41 19.12 -4.86
C ALA A 52 -9.06 19.80 -5.12
N GLN A 53 -8.01 19.43 -4.36
CA GLN A 53 -6.66 19.94 -4.59
C GLN A 53 -6.11 19.49 -5.96
N PHE A 54 -6.31 18.21 -6.33
CA PHE A 54 -5.91 17.72 -7.64
C PHE A 54 -6.70 18.39 -8.78
N GLN A 55 -8.01 18.66 -8.59
CA GLN A 55 -8.77 19.44 -9.56
C GLN A 55 -8.18 20.84 -9.75
N THR A 56 -7.85 21.56 -8.67
CA THR A 56 -7.19 22.88 -8.75
C THR A 56 -5.86 22.79 -9.52
N GLN A 57 -5.11 21.71 -9.36
CA GLN A 57 -3.85 21.50 -10.07
C GLN A 57 -4.07 21.18 -11.55
N ILE A 58 -5.16 20.48 -11.90
CA ILE A 58 -5.57 20.24 -13.29
C ILE A 58 -5.99 21.57 -13.95
N ASP A 59 -6.75 22.42 -13.27
CA ASP A 59 -7.13 23.74 -13.78
C ASP A 59 -5.88 24.62 -14.05
N ALA A 60 -4.87 24.52 -13.17
CA ALA A 60 -3.58 25.19 -13.39
C ALA A 60 -2.79 24.60 -14.57
N PHE A 61 -2.88 23.28 -14.78
CA PHE A 61 -2.30 22.63 -15.95
C PHE A 61 -2.93 23.14 -17.26
N GLU A 62 -4.26 23.25 -17.33
CA GLU A 62 -4.96 23.80 -18.49
C GLU A 62 -4.55 25.26 -18.77
N ALA A 63 -4.46 26.08 -17.72
CA ALA A 63 -4.01 27.46 -17.84
C ALA A 63 -2.57 27.57 -18.38
N ALA A 64 -1.70 26.61 -18.03
CA ALA A 64 -0.31 26.54 -18.49
C ALA A 64 -0.19 25.93 -19.91
N ASN A 65 -1.21 25.21 -20.38
CA ASN A 65 -1.23 24.51 -21.68
C ASN A 65 -2.45 24.92 -22.52
N PRO A 66 -2.50 26.14 -23.05
CA PRO A 66 -3.64 26.63 -23.82
C PRO A 66 -3.98 25.68 -24.98
N GLY A 67 -5.26 25.31 -25.10
CA GLY A 67 -5.74 24.37 -26.13
C GLY A 67 -5.90 22.93 -25.63
N ILE A 68 -5.41 22.59 -24.43
CA ILE A 68 -5.72 21.31 -23.76
C ILE A 68 -6.83 21.56 -22.74
N THR A 69 -7.89 20.76 -22.80
CA THR A 69 -8.98 20.76 -21.81
C THR A 69 -9.08 19.37 -21.20
N ILE A 70 -9.14 19.29 -19.88
CA ILE A 70 -9.20 18.04 -19.13
C ILE A 70 -10.52 17.95 -18.34
N ASN A 71 -11.43 17.10 -18.75
CA ASN A 71 -12.62 16.75 -17.96
C ASN A 71 -12.25 15.58 -17.04
N ALA A 72 -11.83 15.87 -15.82
CA ALA A 72 -11.38 14.86 -14.89
C ALA A 72 -12.53 14.34 -14.01
N LYS A 73 -12.68 13.01 -13.94
CA LYS A 73 -13.42 12.33 -12.88
C LYS A 73 -12.41 11.84 -11.85
N ILE A 74 -12.35 12.49 -10.69
CA ILE A 74 -11.39 12.19 -9.63
C ILE A 74 -12.12 11.44 -8.52
N GLU A 75 -11.61 10.26 -8.17
CA GLU A 75 -12.17 9.38 -7.14
C GLU A 75 -11.14 9.11 -6.04
N GLY A 76 -11.62 9.02 -4.78
CA GLY A 76 -10.81 8.67 -3.62
C GLY A 76 -10.59 7.16 -3.55
N VAL A 77 -9.32 6.73 -3.61
CA VAL A 77 -8.91 5.33 -3.42
C VAL A 77 -7.62 5.32 -2.62
N THR A 78 -7.52 4.47 -1.59
CA THR A 78 -6.28 4.39 -0.81
C THR A 78 -5.11 3.94 -1.69
N GLU A 79 -3.93 4.52 -1.48
CA GLU A 79 -2.74 4.13 -2.23
C GLU A 79 -2.33 2.68 -1.94
N ALA A 80 -2.75 2.13 -0.79
CA ALA A 80 -2.52 0.73 -0.42
C ALA A 80 -3.37 -0.25 -1.25
N ASP A 81 -4.58 0.15 -1.68
CA ASP A 81 -5.52 -0.71 -2.41
C ASP A 81 -5.46 -0.52 -3.93
N ALA A 82 -4.93 0.62 -4.38
CA ALA A 82 -5.00 1.05 -5.77
C ALA A 82 -4.52 -0.02 -6.75
N ALA A 83 -3.34 -0.62 -6.52
CA ALA A 83 -2.81 -1.64 -7.42
C ALA A 83 -3.71 -2.87 -7.53
N SER A 84 -4.28 -3.33 -6.41
CA SER A 84 -5.16 -4.51 -6.44
C SER A 84 -6.42 -4.27 -7.26
N LYS A 85 -7.00 -3.06 -7.13
CA LYS A 85 -8.18 -2.65 -7.91
C LYS A 85 -7.85 -2.47 -9.39
N VAL A 86 -6.68 -1.87 -9.71
CA VAL A 86 -6.21 -1.72 -11.11
C VAL A 86 -5.96 -3.08 -11.76
N ILE A 87 -5.29 -4.00 -11.05
CA ILE A 87 -4.94 -5.32 -11.58
C ILE A 87 -6.19 -6.19 -11.79
N ALA A 88 -7.22 -6.00 -10.98
CA ALA A 88 -8.48 -6.73 -11.14
C ALA A 88 -9.12 -6.52 -12.52
N ASP A 89 -9.04 -5.31 -13.07
CA ASP A 89 -9.44 -4.99 -14.44
C ASP A 89 -8.66 -3.80 -15.00
N VAL A 90 -7.53 -4.07 -15.65
CA VAL A 90 -6.67 -3.03 -16.25
C VAL A 90 -7.40 -2.26 -17.36
N ALA A 91 -8.36 -2.86 -18.06
CA ALA A 91 -9.06 -2.20 -19.17
C ALA A 91 -9.93 -1.04 -18.66
N THR A 92 -10.64 -1.23 -17.54
CA THR A 92 -11.50 -0.21 -16.93
C THR A 92 -10.80 0.62 -15.86
N ALA A 93 -9.54 0.32 -15.54
CA ALA A 93 -8.74 1.07 -14.57
C ALA A 93 -8.62 2.55 -14.96
N PRO A 94 -8.44 3.47 -13.99
CA PRO A 94 -8.30 4.90 -14.25
C PRO A 94 -7.07 5.23 -15.10
N ASP A 95 -7.12 6.37 -15.78
CA ASP A 95 -6.03 6.84 -16.64
C ASP A 95 -4.77 7.22 -15.84
N LEU A 96 -4.98 7.85 -14.66
CA LEU A 96 -3.94 8.14 -13.68
C LEU A 96 -4.34 7.61 -12.32
N TYR A 97 -3.37 7.13 -11.53
CA TYR A 97 -3.63 6.66 -10.18
C TYR A 97 -2.41 6.76 -9.27
N CYS A 98 -2.69 7.09 -8.00
CA CYS A 98 -1.69 7.12 -6.94
C CYS A 98 -1.63 5.75 -6.25
N PHE A 99 -0.41 5.29 -5.92
CA PHE A 99 -0.21 3.99 -5.27
C PHE A 99 1.07 3.99 -4.41
N ALA A 100 1.15 3.06 -3.46
CA ALA A 100 2.36 2.84 -2.65
C ALA A 100 3.40 2.04 -3.45
N GLN A 101 4.68 2.39 -3.28
CA GLN A 101 5.79 1.88 -4.10
C GLN A 101 5.94 0.35 -4.12
N ASP A 102 5.61 -0.34 -3.02
CA ASP A 102 5.70 -1.81 -2.92
C ASP A 102 4.83 -2.55 -3.94
N GLN A 103 3.89 -1.84 -4.55
CA GLN A 103 2.96 -2.38 -5.54
C GLN A 103 3.44 -2.23 -6.98
N LEU A 104 4.55 -1.51 -7.20
CA LEU A 104 5.03 -1.18 -8.55
C LEU A 104 5.29 -2.42 -9.42
N ALA A 105 5.99 -3.43 -8.88
CA ALA A 105 6.30 -4.65 -9.63
C ALA A 105 5.04 -5.37 -10.11
N ARG A 106 4.01 -5.47 -9.25
CA ARG A 106 2.71 -6.09 -9.58
C ARG A 106 1.96 -5.33 -10.68
N LEU A 107 2.02 -4.00 -10.66
CA LEU A 107 1.43 -3.16 -11.71
C LEU A 107 2.16 -3.29 -13.05
N VAL A 108 3.50 -3.39 -13.02
CA VAL A 108 4.32 -3.65 -14.21
C VAL A 108 4.00 -5.02 -14.80
N GLN A 109 3.93 -6.06 -13.97
CA GLN A 109 3.55 -7.41 -14.35
C GLN A 109 2.17 -7.47 -15.00
N ALA A 110 1.21 -6.69 -14.50
CA ALA A 110 -0.13 -6.59 -15.07
C ALA A 110 -0.20 -5.72 -16.34
N ALA A 111 0.94 -5.20 -16.83
CA ALA A 111 1.00 -4.22 -17.93
C ALA A 111 0.10 -2.99 -17.69
N ALA A 112 -0.05 -2.58 -16.44
CA ALA A 112 -0.95 -1.49 -16.05
C ALA A 112 -0.28 -0.11 -16.09
N LEU A 113 1.04 -0.03 -16.30
CA LEU A 113 1.83 1.21 -16.29
C LEU A 113 2.49 1.49 -17.64
N ALA A 114 2.31 2.71 -18.13
CA ALA A 114 3.05 3.24 -19.26
C ALA A 114 4.38 3.84 -18.78
N LYS A 115 5.48 3.49 -19.44
CA LYS A 115 6.80 4.10 -19.17
C LYS A 115 6.78 5.58 -19.56
N PRO A 116 7.26 6.50 -18.71
CA PRO A 116 7.55 7.87 -19.11
C PRO A 116 8.56 7.90 -20.26
N GLY A 117 8.39 8.86 -21.17
CA GLY A 117 9.36 9.09 -22.25
C GLY A 117 10.73 9.52 -21.69
N LYS A 118 11.80 9.40 -22.51
CA LYS A 118 13.18 9.65 -22.07
C LYS A 118 13.36 11.03 -21.42
N ALA A 119 12.81 12.09 -22.01
CA ALA A 119 12.90 13.46 -21.46
C ALA A 119 12.20 13.54 -20.08
N ALA A 120 11.05 12.89 -19.90
CA ALA A 120 10.36 12.86 -18.61
C ALA A 120 11.17 12.07 -17.57
N GLN A 121 11.83 10.95 -17.95
CA GLN A 121 12.71 10.20 -17.05
C GLN A 121 13.91 11.04 -16.59
N GLU A 122 14.48 11.86 -17.47
CA GLU A 122 15.56 12.81 -17.12
C GLU A 122 15.06 13.84 -16.10
N VAL A 123 13.86 14.41 -16.30
CA VAL A 123 13.22 15.35 -15.35
C VAL A 123 12.94 14.69 -14.00
N ILE A 124 12.37 13.48 -14.00
CA ILE A 124 12.12 12.68 -12.78
C ILE A 124 13.43 12.53 -12.01
N THR A 125 14.49 12.09 -12.67
CA THR A 125 15.79 11.79 -12.05
C THR A 125 16.49 13.04 -11.53
N ALA A 126 16.40 14.15 -12.24
CA ALA A 126 17.08 15.39 -11.86
C ALA A 126 16.39 16.13 -10.71
N ASN A 127 15.08 16.03 -10.58
CA ASN A 127 14.29 16.88 -9.68
C ASN A 127 13.85 16.19 -8.38
N ASN A 128 14.00 14.87 -8.26
CA ASN A 128 13.53 14.15 -7.08
C ASN A 128 14.69 13.48 -6.32
N ASP A 129 14.47 13.18 -5.05
CA ASP A 129 15.46 12.47 -4.25
C ASP A 129 15.73 11.05 -4.79
N ALA A 130 16.96 10.58 -4.56
CA ALA A 130 17.44 9.32 -5.13
C ALA A 130 16.59 8.10 -4.72
N GLY A 131 16.03 8.11 -3.51
CA GLY A 131 15.18 7.04 -3.01
C GLY A 131 13.84 6.98 -3.74
N SER A 132 13.17 8.12 -3.91
CA SER A 132 11.91 8.20 -4.65
C SER A 132 12.09 7.85 -6.13
N VAL A 133 13.20 8.25 -6.74
CA VAL A 133 13.55 7.82 -8.12
C VAL A 133 13.79 6.31 -8.19
N SER A 134 14.51 5.73 -7.23
CA SER A 134 14.70 4.28 -7.16
C SER A 134 13.39 3.53 -7.01
N ALA A 135 12.45 4.08 -6.23
CA ALA A 135 11.13 3.51 -6.00
C ALA A 135 10.25 3.45 -7.26
N THR A 136 10.57 4.22 -8.31
CA THR A 136 9.83 4.17 -9.60
C THR A 136 10.32 3.09 -10.55
N LYS A 137 11.34 2.30 -10.18
CA LYS A 137 12.04 1.40 -11.10
C LYS A 137 11.69 -0.07 -10.89
N VAL A 138 11.53 -0.78 -12.02
CA VAL A 138 11.55 -2.24 -12.11
C VAL A 138 12.56 -2.61 -13.19
N ALA A 139 13.49 -3.52 -12.89
CA ALA A 139 14.57 -3.94 -13.79
C ALA A 139 15.39 -2.77 -14.39
N GLY A 140 15.49 -1.65 -13.67
CA GLY A 140 16.22 -0.45 -14.08
C GLY A 140 15.40 0.61 -14.83
N ASP A 141 14.24 0.25 -15.35
CA ASP A 141 13.33 1.15 -16.06
C ASP A 141 12.37 1.90 -15.13
N ILE A 142 12.12 3.19 -15.41
CA ILE A 142 11.15 4.02 -14.69
C ILE A 142 9.74 3.78 -15.23
N TYR A 143 8.78 3.56 -14.34
CA TYR A 143 7.37 3.29 -14.68
C TYR A 143 6.36 4.26 -14.04
N ALA A 144 6.80 5.15 -13.17
CA ALA A 144 5.91 6.06 -12.46
C ALA A 144 6.60 7.40 -12.14
N TYR A 145 5.82 8.35 -11.65
CA TYR A 145 6.28 9.65 -11.19
C TYR A 145 6.32 9.69 -9.66
N PRO A 146 7.42 10.14 -9.01
CA PRO A 146 7.45 10.34 -7.56
C PRO A 146 6.41 11.37 -7.12
N LEU A 147 5.56 11.02 -6.14
CA LEU A 147 4.51 11.88 -5.63
C LEU A 147 4.84 12.45 -4.25
N THR A 148 5.30 11.58 -3.33
CA THR A 148 5.74 11.95 -1.98
C THR A 148 6.93 11.09 -1.53
N SER A 149 7.68 11.57 -0.52
CA SER A 149 8.78 10.86 0.15
C SER A 149 8.49 10.68 1.64
N ASP A 150 7.25 10.55 2.03
CA ASP A 150 6.80 10.53 3.42
C ASP A 150 5.99 9.28 3.79
N ASN A 151 6.03 8.23 2.98
CA ASN A 151 5.33 6.98 3.28
C ASN A 151 6.07 6.16 4.35
N GLY A 152 6.11 6.70 5.54
CA GLY A 152 6.67 6.10 6.75
C GLY A 152 5.86 6.53 7.96
N TYR A 153 6.09 5.89 9.11
CA TYR A 153 5.35 6.17 10.33
C TYR A 153 6.29 6.44 11.50
N TYR A 154 5.76 7.20 12.44
CA TYR A 154 6.40 7.66 13.67
C TYR A 154 5.32 7.81 14.74
N MET A 155 5.58 8.54 15.83
CA MET A 155 4.67 8.60 16.96
C MET A 155 4.25 10.03 17.27
N TYR A 156 2.95 10.26 17.48
CA TYR A 156 2.37 11.41 18.15
C TYR A 156 2.01 11.05 19.58
N TYR A 157 2.13 11.99 20.51
CA TYR A 157 1.81 11.75 21.92
C TYR A 157 1.37 13.02 22.64
N ASP A 158 0.67 12.85 23.77
CA ASP A 158 0.20 13.94 24.63
C ASP A 158 1.30 14.35 25.62
N THR A 159 1.91 15.51 25.40
CA THR A 159 2.99 16.06 26.26
C THR A 159 2.51 16.47 27.64
N SER A 160 1.20 16.57 27.90
CA SER A 160 0.65 16.84 29.24
C SER A 160 0.76 15.65 30.19
N ILE A 161 0.89 14.43 29.65
CA ILE A 161 0.95 13.18 30.43
C ILE A 161 2.23 12.37 30.18
N ILE A 162 2.99 12.69 29.13
CA ILE A 162 4.21 11.98 28.71
C ILE A 162 5.34 13.00 28.51
N SER A 163 6.43 12.85 29.26
CA SER A 163 7.64 13.66 29.04
C SER A 163 8.41 13.21 27.80
N GLU A 164 9.25 14.08 27.22
CA GLU A 164 10.12 13.71 26.08
C GLU A 164 11.06 12.53 26.42
N GLU A 165 11.45 12.38 27.67
CA GLU A 165 12.30 11.28 28.13
C GLU A 165 11.50 9.97 28.20
N ASP A 166 10.26 10.01 28.70
CA ASP A 166 9.40 8.83 28.78
C ASP A 166 8.89 8.40 27.40
N ALA A 167 8.79 9.34 26.45
CA ALA A 167 8.42 9.06 25.06
C ALA A 167 9.42 8.14 24.33
N LYS A 168 10.64 7.96 24.87
CA LYS A 168 11.65 7.07 24.29
C LYS A 168 11.51 5.61 24.72
N ASP A 169 10.66 5.30 25.70
CA ASP A 169 10.52 3.97 26.31
C ASP A 169 9.09 3.45 26.19
N LEU A 170 8.91 2.30 25.52
CA LEU A 170 7.62 1.68 25.28
C LEU A 170 6.86 1.37 26.58
N SER A 171 7.55 0.85 27.59
CA SER A 171 6.92 0.47 28.86
C SER A 171 6.43 1.70 29.63
N LYS A 172 7.18 2.80 29.58
CA LYS A 172 6.79 4.05 30.22
C LYS A 172 5.60 4.70 29.50
N LEU A 173 5.57 4.65 28.18
CA LEU A 173 4.43 5.11 27.38
C LEU A 173 3.16 4.33 27.70
N VAL A 174 3.26 2.99 27.76
CA VAL A 174 2.14 2.12 28.16
C VAL A 174 1.65 2.49 29.56
N ALA A 175 2.56 2.58 30.54
CA ALA A 175 2.21 2.94 31.92
C ALA A 175 1.58 4.33 32.03
N ALA A 176 2.05 5.31 31.26
CA ALA A 176 1.46 6.66 31.23
C ALA A 176 0.02 6.63 30.67
N CYS A 177 -0.23 5.87 29.60
CA CYS A 177 -1.55 5.70 29.04
C CYS A 177 -2.50 5.01 30.03
N GLU A 178 -2.07 3.91 30.67
CA GLU A 178 -2.86 3.20 31.70
C GLU A 178 -3.21 4.12 32.86
N LYS A 179 -2.21 4.82 33.43
CA LYS A 179 -2.40 5.73 34.57
C LYS A 179 -3.41 6.85 34.27
N ASN A 180 -3.45 7.34 33.04
CA ASN A 180 -4.31 8.46 32.64
C ASN A 180 -5.58 8.02 31.92
N ASN A 181 -5.88 6.71 31.90
CA ASN A 181 -7.03 6.12 31.20
C ASN A 181 -7.09 6.56 29.72
N LYS A 182 -5.93 6.56 29.06
CA LYS A 182 -5.73 6.87 27.64
C LYS A 182 -5.39 5.63 26.87
N LYS A 183 -5.52 5.69 25.54
CA LYS A 183 -5.15 4.61 24.62
C LYS A 183 -3.77 4.85 24.01
N PHE A 184 -3.02 3.76 23.87
CA PHE A 184 -1.87 3.66 22.99
C PHE A 184 -2.29 2.95 21.70
N ARG A 185 -2.39 3.72 20.64
CA ARG A 185 -2.89 3.23 19.34
C ARG A 185 -1.75 2.87 18.43
N PHE A 186 -1.68 1.60 18.08
CA PHE A 186 -0.67 1.04 17.19
C PHE A 186 -1.25 -0.16 16.47
N ALA A 187 -1.36 -0.11 15.14
CA ALA A 187 -2.02 -1.14 14.34
C ALA A 187 -1.18 -2.44 14.25
N LEU A 188 -1.02 -3.16 15.38
CA LEU A 188 -0.27 -4.43 15.41
C LEU A 188 -0.94 -5.57 14.61
N GLU A 189 -2.19 -5.37 14.19
CA GLU A 189 -2.93 -6.28 13.29
C GLU A 189 -2.76 -5.88 11.81
N ASN A 190 -1.78 -5.04 11.52
CA ASN A 190 -1.35 -4.64 10.19
C ASN A 190 0.16 -4.91 10.07
N ALA A 191 0.56 -5.77 9.14
CA ALA A 191 1.95 -6.21 8.97
C ALA A 191 2.94 -5.05 8.74
N TRP A 192 2.49 -3.95 8.12
CA TRP A 192 3.31 -2.77 7.89
C TRP A 192 3.79 -2.14 9.19
N TYR A 193 2.92 -2.10 10.19
CA TYR A 193 3.27 -1.61 11.53
C TYR A 193 3.91 -2.68 12.41
N THR A 194 3.45 -3.93 12.32
CA THR A 194 3.97 -5.07 13.09
C THR A 194 5.47 -5.28 12.84
N ALA A 195 5.93 -5.06 11.61
CA ALA A 195 7.34 -5.16 11.22
C ALA A 195 8.29 -4.30 12.07
N SER A 196 7.79 -3.24 12.75
CA SER A 196 8.60 -2.37 13.61
C SER A 196 9.38 -3.12 14.68
N PHE A 197 8.77 -4.13 15.28
CA PHE A 197 9.38 -4.94 16.33
C PHE A 197 10.43 -5.88 15.76
N PHE A 198 10.20 -6.43 14.58
CA PHE A 198 11.14 -7.31 13.89
C PHE A 198 12.37 -6.53 13.38
N PHE A 199 12.17 -5.34 12.83
CA PHE A 199 13.29 -4.48 12.43
C PHE A 199 14.12 -4.03 13.63
N ALA A 200 13.51 -3.79 14.79
CA ALA A 200 14.20 -3.45 16.04
C ALA A 200 15.22 -4.51 16.47
N THR A 201 14.92 -5.77 16.24
CA THR A 201 15.79 -6.90 16.58
C THR A 201 16.77 -7.27 15.45
N GLY A 202 16.71 -6.55 14.30
CA GLY A 202 17.54 -6.79 13.15
C GLY A 202 17.07 -7.98 12.29
N CYS A 203 15.78 -8.30 12.37
CA CYS A 203 15.13 -9.15 11.37
C CYS A 203 14.90 -8.39 10.07
N HIS A 204 14.78 -9.11 8.98
CA HIS A 204 14.49 -8.56 7.66
C HIS A 204 13.65 -9.54 6.84
N HIS A 205 13.08 -9.02 5.75
CA HIS A 205 12.50 -9.80 4.66
C HIS A 205 12.89 -9.13 3.33
N ASN A 206 13.59 -9.83 2.49
CA ASN A 206 14.06 -9.33 1.20
C ASN A 206 13.45 -10.16 0.08
N TRP A 207 12.62 -9.52 -0.74
CA TRP A 207 11.97 -10.16 -1.87
C TRP A 207 12.81 -9.98 -3.14
N THR A 208 12.94 -11.03 -3.93
CA THR A 208 13.57 -10.99 -5.24
C THR A 208 12.49 -11.11 -6.31
N THR A 209 12.57 -10.25 -7.32
CA THR A 209 11.74 -10.32 -8.52
C THR A 209 12.58 -10.59 -9.74
N ASP A 210 12.00 -11.26 -10.75
CA ASP A 210 12.60 -11.37 -12.09
C ASP A 210 12.38 -10.10 -12.92
N GLU A 211 12.80 -10.12 -14.18
CA GLU A 211 12.67 -9.00 -15.12
C GLU A 211 11.20 -8.61 -15.46
N ASN A 212 10.25 -9.52 -15.21
CA ASN A 212 8.82 -9.30 -15.42
C ASN A 212 8.12 -8.81 -14.13
N GLY A 213 8.86 -8.67 -13.02
CA GLY A 213 8.30 -8.30 -11.71
C GLY A 213 7.70 -9.48 -10.93
N GLU A 214 7.87 -10.74 -11.40
CA GLU A 214 7.41 -11.93 -10.67
C GLU A 214 8.32 -12.19 -9.47
N PHE A 215 7.72 -12.41 -8.31
CA PHE A 215 8.47 -12.76 -7.09
C PHE A 215 9.00 -14.20 -7.17
N THR A 216 10.31 -14.36 -7.07
CA THR A 216 11.00 -15.65 -7.22
C THR A 216 11.48 -16.24 -5.90
N SER A 217 11.80 -15.40 -4.92
CA SER A 217 12.25 -15.83 -3.60
C SER A 217 12.03 -14.77 -2.53
N VAL A 218 12.07 -15.19 -1.28
CA VAL A 218 12.14 -14.31 -0.11
C VAL A 218 13.25 -14.79 0.82
N ASP A 219 14.08 -13.86 1.27
CA ASP A 219 15.01 -14.05 2.39
C ASP A 219 14.38 -13.40 3.61
N ASP A 220 13.72 -14.23 4.45
CA ASP A 220 13.00 -13.83 5.63
C ASP A 220 13.65 -14.38 6.90
N THR A 221 13.80 -13.52 7.91
CA THR A 221 14.40 -13.89 9.20
C THR A 221 13.45 -13.65 10.38
N PHE A 222 12.15 -13.45 10.11
CA PHE A 222 11.17 -13.26 11.18
C PHE A 222 11.02 -14.51 12.04
N ASN A 223 11.12 -15.69 11.47
CA ASN A 223 11.16 -16.94 12.23
C ASN A 223 12.60 -17.26 12.69
N SER A 224 13.00 -16.64 13.79
CA SER A 224 14.32 -16.79 14.40
C SER A 224 14.28 -16.42 15.89
N ASP A 225 15.39 -16.62 16.60
CA ASP A 225 15.54 -16.13 17.99
C ASP A 225 15.30 -14.62 18.09
N LYS A 226 15.73 -13.84 17.09
CA LYS A 226 15.47 -12.41 17.00
C LYS A 226 13.98 -12.11 16.83
N GLY A 227 13.30 -12.89 16.00
CA GLY A 227 11.84 -12.76 15.84
C GLY A 227 11.07 -13.12 17.11
N MET A 228 11.54 -14.10 17.88
CA MET A 228 10.97 -14.41 19.19
C MET A 228 11.11 -13.21 20.16
N ILE A 229 12.26 -12.52 20.16
CA ILE A 229 12.45 -11.28 20.93
C ILE A 229 11.47 -10.20 20.45
N ALA A 230 11.28 -10.05 19.14
CA ALA A 230 10.32 -9.10 18.57
C ALA A 230 8.88 -9.40 19.04
N MET A 231 8.46 -10.66 19.01
CA MET A 231 7.13 -11.10 19.47
C MET A 231 6.93 -10.81 20.97
N LYS A 232 7.93 -11.06 21.81
CA LYS A 232 7.90 -10.71 23.24
C LYS A 232 7.88 -9.21 23.47
N GLY A 233 8.65 -8.44 22.71
CA GLY A 233 8.62 -6.98 22.74
C GLY A 233 7.23 -6.45 22.39
N MET A 234 6.57 -7.02 21.39
CA MET A 234 5.20 -6.66 20.98
C MET A 234 4.18 -6.93 22.10
N GLN A 235 4.36 -7.99 22.90
CA GLN A 235 3.49 -8.31 24.03
C GLN A 235 3.45 -7.22 25.10
N ILE A 236 4.51 -6.41 25.25
CA ILE A 236 4.56 -5.29 26.21
C ILE A 236 3.37 -4.34 25.96
N LEU A 237 3.07 -4.07 24.70
CA LEU A 237 1.92 -3.24 24.32
C LEU A 237 0.65 -4.06 24.12
N ALA A 238 0.70 -5.14 23.35
CA ALA A 238 -0.48 -5.88 22.90
C ALA A 238 -1.32 -6.45 24.06
N LYS A 239 -0.72 -6.72 25.21
CA LYS A 239 -1.41 -7.24 26.42
C LYS A 239 -1.86 -6.16 27.39
N SER A 240 -1.51 -4.90 27.14
CA SER A 240 -1.95 -3.79 27.98
C SER A 240 -3.43 -3.46 27.75
N PRO A 241 -4.19 -3.11 28.82
CA PRO A 241 -5.54 -2.58 28.66
C PRO A 241 -5.56 -1.21 27.95
N ALA A 242 -4.44 -0.49 27.89
CA ALA A 242 -4.30 0.74 27.11
C ALA A 242 -4.19 0.48 25.60
N TYR A 243 -3.85 -0.72 25.16
CA TYR A 243 -3.70 -1.04 23.74
C TYR A 243 -4.99 -0.90 22.96
N ASP A 244 -4.89 -0.32 21.77
CA ASP A 244 -5.94 -0.27 20.76
C ASP A 244 -5.28 -0.32 19.37
N SER A 245 -5.78 -1.17 18.49
CA SER A 245 -5.23 -1.38 17.14
C SER A 245 -5.65 -0.31 16.12
N ASP A 246 -6.65 0.51 16.41
CA ASP A 246 -7.18 1.51 15.49
C ASP A 246 -6.31 2.77 15.45
N ALA A 247 -5.32 2.80 14.55
CA ALA A 247 -4.37 3.89 14.36
C ALA A 247 -4.94 5.13 13.67
N ASP A 248 -6.19 5.11 13.21
CA ASP A 248 -6.89 6.28 12.64
C ASP A 248 -7.86 6.95 13.61
N LYS A 249 -8.12 6.33 14.75
CA LYS A 249 -9.00 6.86 15.78
C LYS A 249 -8.23 7.67 16.82
N PHE A 250 -8.50 8.97 16.93
CA PHE A 250 -7.84 9.84 17.90
C PHE A 250 -8.55 9.94 19.26
N THR A 251 -9.84 9.60 19.34
CA THR A 251 -10.58 9.63 20.61
C THR A 251 -9.84 8.87 21.71
N ASP A 252 -9.62 9.50 22.86
CA ASP A 252 -8.90 8.96 24.02
C ASP A 252 -7.44 8.56 23.78
N ALA A 253 -6.84 8.90 22.64
CA ALA A 253 -5.44 8.62 22.40
C ALA A 253 -4.54 9.44 23.34
N GLY A 254 -3.62 8.78 24.01
CA GLY A 254 -2.47 9.39 24.67
C GLY A 254 -1.21 9.24 23.81
N VAL A 255 -1.17 8.16 23.03
CA VAL A 255 -0.13 7.88 22.04
C VAL A 255 -0.79 7.30 20.78
N ILE A 256 -0.29 7.68 19.62
CA ILE A 256 -0.72 7.11 18.34
C ILE A 256 0.46 6.97 17.38
N VAL A 257 0.66 5.79 16.85
CA VAL A 257 1.65 5.51 15.80
C VAL A 257 0.95 5.58 14.45
N THR A 258 1.32 6.58 13.67
CA THR A 258 0.77 6.84 12.34
C THR A 258 1.77 7.72 11.55
N GLY A 259 1.39 8.23 10.38
CA GLY A 259 2.26 9.05 9.53
C GLY A 259 1.77 10.48 9.32
N THR A 260 2.40 11.15 8.37
CA THR A 260 2.10 12.55 7.98
C THR A 260 0.65 12.73 7.54
N TRP A 261 0.02 11.69 6.98
CA TRP A 261 -1.38 11.71 6.55
C TRP A 261 -2.39 11.97 7.68
N ASN A 262 -1.99 11.80 8.93
CA ASN A 262 -2.82 12.07 10.10
C ASN A 262 -2.32 13.29 10.92
N ALA A 263 -1.40 14.12 10.38
CA ALA A 263 -0.83 15.27 11.09
C ALA A 263 -1.89 16.28 11.55
N GLU A 264 -2.85 16.62 10.72
CA GLU A 264 -3.93 17.57 11.07
C GLU A 264 -4.89 16.98 12.12
N ALA A 265 -5.19 15.68 12.05
CA ALA A 265 -5.99 15.00 13.06
C ALA A 265 -5.26 14.97 14.42
N ALA A 266 -3.95 14.71 14.42
CA ALA A 266 -3.11 14.76 15.62
C ALA A 266 -3.10 16.16 16.24
N LYS A 267 -2.88 17.19 15.41
CA LYS A 267 -2.92 18.59 15.85
C LYS A 267 -4.28 18.99 16.43
N THR A 268 -5.35 18.57 15.80
CA THR A 268 -6.70 18.83 16.29
C THR A 268 -6.96 18.16 17.64
N HIS A 269 -6.50 16.90 17.80
CA HIS A 269 -6.73 16.12 19.02
C HIS A 269 -5.88 16.59 20.20
N PHE A 270 -4.58 16.74 20.02
CA PHE A 270 -3.64 17.06 21.08
C PHE A 270 -3.50 18.58 21.32
N GLY A 271 -3.84 19.43 20.36
CA GLY A 271 -3.78 20.89 20.45
C GLY A 271 -2.38 21.37 20.83
N SER A 272 -2.28 22.18 21.92
CA SER A 272 -1.01 22.68 22.45
C SER A 272 -0.14 21.62 23.14
N ASN A 273 -0.68 20.43 23.38
CA ASN A 273 0.02 19.31 23.99
C ASN A 273 0.52 18.30 22.94
N LEU A 274 0.51 18.66 21.67
CA LEU A 274 1.04 17.79 20.62
C LEU A 274 2.55 17.61 20.80
N GLY A 275 2.99 16.35 20.88
CA GLY A 275 4.37 15.94 20.69
C GLY A 275 4.47 15.02 19.49
N ALA A 276 5.54 15.14 18.70
CA ALA A 276 5.85 14.24 17.62
C ALA A 276 7.31 13.80 17.68
N THR A 277 7.57 12.49 17.61
CA THR A 277 8.92 11.95 17.71
C THR A 277 9.01 10.57 17.03
N LYS A 278 10.24 10.06 16.86
CA LYS A 278 10.47 8.70 16.43
C LYS A 278 9.82 7.68 17.36
N LEU A 279 9.63 6.45 16.90
CA LEU A 279 9.12 5.34 17.72
C LEU A 279 9.98 5.10 18.96
N PRO A 280 9.39 4.56 20.06
CA PRO A 280 10.12 4.26 21.28
C PRO A 280 11.04 3.05 21.12
N SER A 281 11.84 2.79 22.14
CA SER A 281 12.56 1.53 22.33
C SER A 281 11.82 0.64 23.32
N PHE A 282 11.99 -0.68 23.22
CA PHE A 282 11.62 -1.61 24.27
C PHE A 282 12.88 -2.28 24.86
N THR A 283 12.80 -2.69 26.11
CA THR A 283 13.88 -3.42 26.79
C THR A 283 13.41 -4.81 27.16
N LEU A 284 14.17 -5.83 26.78
CA LEU A 284 13.94 -7.23 27.13
C LEU A 284 15.28 -7.85 27.56
N ASP A 285 15.29 -8.56 28.69
CA ASP A 285 16.46 -9.23 29.25
C ASP A 285 17.70 -8.30 29.38
N GLY A 286 17.45 -7.02 29.71
CA GLY A 286 18.50 -6.00 29.88
C GLY A 286 19.06 -5.41 28.58
N GLN A 287 18.57 -5.84 27.42
CA GLN A 287 18.94 -5.25 26.12
C GLN A 287 17.83 -4.36 25.60
N THR A 288 18.21 -3.20 25.06
CA THR A 288 17.28 -2.21 24.50
C THR A 288 17.25 -2.31 22.98
N TYR A 289 16.04 -2.29 22.41
CA TYR A 289 15.75 -2.42 20.99
C TYR A 289 14.94 -1.21 20.52
N GLN A 290 15.51 -0.39 19.66
CA GLN A 290 14.82 0.76 19.07
C GLN A 290 13.85 0.28 17.99
N LEU A 291 12.55 0.58 18.12
CA LEU A 291 11.57 0.23 17.10
C LEU A 291 11.93 0.84 15.75
N GLY A 292 11.91 -0.02 14.73
CA GLY A 292 12.11 0.38 13.35
C GLY A 292 10.80 0.82 12.69
N SER A 293 10.87 1.13 11.42
CA SER A 293 9.69 1.37 10.58
C SER A 293 10.00 1.00 9.14
N TYR A 294 8.98 0.91 8.30
CA TYR A 294 9.22 1.08 6.87
C TYR A 294 9.49 2.55 6.55
N SER A 295 10.27 2.78 5.50
CA SER A 295 10.32 4.04 4.78
C SER A 295 9.95 3.80 3.34
N GLY A 296 9.15 4.67 2.77
CA GLY A 296 8.65 4.47 1.43
C GLY A 296 8.18 5.74 0.76
N TYR A 297 7.62 5.54 -0.41
CA TYR A 297 7.22 6.58 -1.34
C TYR A 297 5.82 6.30 -1.88
N LYS A 298 5.09 7.36 -2.21
CA LYS A 298 3.89 7.25 -3.01
C LYS A 298 4.21 7.70 -4.41
N LEU A 299 3.62 7.03 -5.37
CA LEU A 299 3.91 7.20 -6.79
C LEU A 299 2.61 7.49 -7.55
N MET A 300 2.73 8.18 -8.69
CA MET A 300 1.66 8.37 -9.66
C MET A 300 1.96 7.57 -10.92
N GLY A 301 1.06 6.67 -11.29
CA GLY A 301 1.10 5.87 -12.50
C GLY A 301 0.20 6.42 -13.59
N VAL A 302 0.58 6.14 -14.83
CA VAL A 302 -0.21 6.42 -16.04
C VAL A 302 -0.56 5.09 -16.70
N LYS A 303 -1.85 4.84 -16.93
CA LYS A 303 -2.31 3.65 -17.67
C LYS A 303 -1.86 3.71 -19.13
N PRO A 304 -1.39 2.60 -19.74
CA PRO A 304 -1.09 2.56 -21.15
C PRO A 304 -2.30 2.95 -22.01
N GLN A 305 -2.08 3.74 -23.05
CA GLN A 305 -3.10 4.22 -23.97
C GLN A 305 -2.82 3.69 -25.38
N THR A 306 -3.88 3.35 -26.12
CA THR A 306 -3.80 3.02 -27.54
C THR A 306 -3.70 4.26 -28.41
N ASP A 307 -4.27 5.38 -27.97
CA ASP A 307 -4.12 6.69 -28.60
C ASP A 307 -2.84 7.39 -28.10
N ALA A 308 -1.88 7.55 -28.97
CA ALA A 308 -0.58 8.16 -28.67
C ALA A 308 -0.70 9.63 -28.21
N LYS A 309 -1.65 10.40 -28.76
CA LYS A 309 -1.91 11.79 -28.39
C LYS A 309 -2.46 11.86 -26.97
N ARG A 310 -3.45 11.03 -26.63
CA ARG A 310 -3.98 10.89 -25.28
C ARG A 310 -2.89 10.45 -24.30
N GLY A 311 -2.08 9.47 -24.67
CA GLY A 311 -0.95 8.99 -23.86
C GLY A 311 0.04 10.10 -23.55
N ALA A 312 0.39 10.94 -24.55
CA ALA A 312 1.30 12.07 -24.36
C ALA A 312 0.73 13.14 -23.40
N VAL A 313 -0.58 13.46 -23.52
CA VAL A 313 -1.24 14.41 -22.61
C VAL A 313 -1.27 13.88 -21.16
N LEU A 314 -1.56 12.59 -20.96
CA LEU A 314 -1.56 11.99 -19.61
C LEU A 314 -0.15 12.00 -18.98
N GLN A 315 0.89 11.72 -19.76
CA GLN A 315 2.27 11.81 -19.27
C GLN A 315 2.66 13.25 -18.91
N LEU A 316 2.25 14.23 -19.73
CA LEU A 316 2.48 15.65 -19.46
C LEU A 316 1.75 16.10 -18.19
N LEU A 317 0.50 15.67 -18.02
CA LEU A 317 -0.30 15.95 -16.83
C LEU A 317 0.32 15.32 -15.56
N ALA A 318 0.73 14.05 -15.62
CA ALA A 318 1.38 13.38 -14.50
C ALA A 318 2.68 14.10 -14.08
N GLN A 319 3.50 14.52 -15.05
CA GLN A 319 4.72 15.30 -14.78
C GLN A 319 4.39 16.66 -14.15
N PHE A 320 3.34 17.34 -14.60
CA PHE A 320 2.89 18.59 -14.02
C PHE A 320 2.39 18.43 -12.60
N LEU A 321 1.52 17.43 -12.36
CA LEU A 321 0.95 17.14 -11.04
C LEU A 321 2.02 16.74 -10.01
N THR A 322 3.18 16.26 -10.45
CA THR A 322 4.29 15.85 -9.58
C THR A 322 5.47 16.83 -9.56
N ASN A 323 5.31 18.04 -10.10
CA ASN A 323 6.34 19.07 -10.10
C ASN A 323 6.52 19.73 -8.70
N GLU A 324 7.52 20.58 -8.57
CA GLU A 324 7.86 21.34 -7.35
C GLU A 324 6.66 22.08 -6.77
N GLU A 325 5.98 22.88 -7.58
CA GLU A 325 4.88 23.76 -7.16
C GLU A 325 3.70 22.95 -6.61
N ASN A 326 3.32 21.89 -7.32
CA ASN A 326 2.20 21.05 -6.95
C ASN A 326 2.49 20.16 -5.72
N GLN A 327 3.74 19.73 -5.53
CA GLN A 327 4.14 19.05 -4.30
C GLN A 327 4.14 20.00 -3.10
N LEU A 328 4.62 21.25 -3.26
CA LEU A 328 4.52 22.27 -2.21
C LEU A 328 3.07 22.64 -1.88
N ALA A 329 2.19 22.72 -2.88
CA ALA A 329 0.77 22.98 -2.65
C ALA A 329 0.13 21.85 -1.80
N ARG A 330 0.44 20.59 -2.07
CA ARG A 330 -0.01 19.45 -1.26
C ARG A 330 0.62 19.43 0.14
N PHE A 331 1.90 19.79 0.26
CA PHE A 331 2.50 19.99 1.57
C PHE A 331 1.76 21.05 2.40
N ASN A 332 1.47 22.21 1.80
CA ASN A 332 0.77 23.30 2.48
C ASN A 332 -0.67 22.93 2.89
N SER A 333 -1.36 22.09 2.09
CA SER A 333 -2.74 21.69 2.35
C SER A 333 -2.84 20.50 3.30
N PHE A 334 -1.91 19.53 3.23
CA PHE A 334 -2.04 18.23 3.89
C PHE A 334 -0.80 17.81 4.70
N GLY A 335 0.28 18.59 4.69
CA GLY A 335 1.53 18.22 5.35
C GLY A 335 2.33 17.11 4.65
N TRP A 336 1.98 16.75 3.40
CA TRP A 336 2.65 15.67 2.69
C TRP A 336 4.10 16.00 2.36
N GLY A 337 5.02 15.10 2.72
CA GLY A 337 6.45 15.26 2.46
C GLY A 337 6.78 15.16 0.97
N PRO A 338 7.34 16.21 0.36
CA PRO A 338 7.65 16.21 -1.06
C PRO A 338 8.82 15.28 -1.41
N SER A 339 8.77 14.66 -2.59
CA SER A 339 9.92 13.97 -3.21
C SER A 339 10.82 14.92 -3.99
N ASN A 340 10.29 16.05 -4.44
CA ASN A 340 11.04 17.03 -5.22
C ASN A 340 12.08 17.75 -4.34
N LEU A 341 13.34 17.75 -4.78
CA LEU A 341 14.49 18.30 -4.04
C LEU A 341 14.36 19.78 -3.69
N LYS A 342 13.80 20.58 -4.60
CA LYS A 342 13.59 22.01 -4.35
C LYS A 342 12.44 22.24 -3.36
N ALA A 343 11.38 21.44 -3.46
CA ALA A 343 10.29 21.48 -2.48
C ALA A 343 10.78 21.06 -1.09
N GLN A 344 11.62 20.01 -0.99
CA GLN A 344 12.26 19.61 0.28
C GLN A 344 13.15 20.72 0.89
N ALA A 345 13.76 21.53 0.03
CA ALA A 345 14.60 22.65 0.47
C ALA A 345 13.80 23.85 1.01
N ASN A 346 12.48 23.88 0.89
CA ASN A 346 11.62 24.95 1.41
C ASN A 346 11.68 24.99 2.94
N GLU A 347 11.81 26.20 3.52
CA GLU A 347 11.97 26.38 4.96
C GLU A 347 10.75 25.87 5.77
N ALA A 348 9.54 26.02 5.24
CA ALA A 348 8.33 25.49 5.90
C ALA A 348 8.31 23.94 5.92
N VAL A 349 8.84 23.30 4.88
CA VAL A 349 8.98 21.83 4.84
C VAL A 349 10.00 21.37 5.89
N LYS A 350 11.17 22.03 5.95
CA LYS A 350 12.21 21.72 6.94
C LYS A 350 11.79 21.95 8.38
N ALA A 351 10.93 22.94 8.62
CA ALA A 351 10.44 23.30 9.96
C ALA A 351 9.20 22.48 10.40
N ASN A 352 8.69 21.59 9.55
CA ASN A 352 7.49 20.81 9.88
C ASN A 352 7.81 19.72 10.93
N GLU A 353 7.12 19.76 12.08
CA GLU A 353 7.35 18.83 13.21
C GLU A 353 7.11 17.36 12.81
N SER A 354 6.08 17.09 12.04
CA SER A 354 5.76 15.75 11.56
C SER A 354 6.86 15.18 10.66
N LEU A 355 7.37 15.98 9.72
CA LEU A 355 8.47 15.59 8.84
C LEU A 355 9.79 15.50 9.62
N THR A 356 9.99 16.33 10.65
CA THR A 356 11.15 16.22 11.56
C THR A 356 11.11 14.91 12.34
N ALA A 357 9.95 14.50 12.86
CA ALA A 357 9.78 13.22 13.56
C ALA A 357 10.01 12.03 12.61
N LEU A 358 9.48 12.11 11.39
CA LEU A 358 9.71 11.10 10.35
C LEU A 358 11.20 11.02 9.98
N ALA A 359 11.88 12.16 9.84
CA ALA A 359 13.32 12.19 9.57
C ALA A 359 14.14 11.57 10.72
N ALA A 360 13.75 11.80 11.98
CA ALA A 360 14.38 11.15 13.14
C ALA A 360 14.14 9.62 13.14
N GLN A 361 12.98 9.18 12.67
CA GLN A 361 12.66 7.74 12.52
C GLN A 361 13.43 7.10 11.35
N SER A 362 13.77 7.85 10.30
CA SER A 362 14.41 7.31 9.09
C SER A 362 15.75 6.64 9.37
N ALA A 363 16.46 7.03 10.43
CA ALA A 363 17.69 6.36 10.89
C ALA A 363 17.48 4.90 11.33
N PHE A 364 16.23 4.50 11.57
CA PHE A 364 15.81 3.16 12.01
C PHE A 364 14.82 2.54 11.03
N ALA A 365 14.69 3.14 9.85
CA ALA A 365 13.74 2.69 8.85
C ALA A 365 14.38 1.70 7.86
N THR A 366 13.58 0.72 7.46
CA THR A 366 13.89 -0.22 6.38
C THR A 366 13.17 0.27 5.11
N PRO A 367 13.87 0.46 3.99
CA PRO A 367 13.23 0.74 2.72
C PRO A 367 12.20 -0.33 2.36
N GLN A 368 10.99 0.09 2.03
CA GLN A 368 9.87 -0.86 1.83
C GLN A 368 10.11 -1.82 0.67
N GLY A 369 10.74 -1.39 -0.42
CA GLY A 369 11.03 -2.26 -1.56
C GLY A 369 9.76 -2.81 -2.24
N GLN A 370 9.94 -3.86 -3.04
CA GLN A 370 8.84 -4.63 -3.63
C GLN A 370 8.50 -5.78 -2.69
N ILE A 371 7.23 -5.95 -2.36
CA ILE A 371 6.78 -6.92 -1.35
C ILE A 371 5.58 -7.69 -1.88
N ALA A 372 5.65 -9.02 -1.81
CA ALA A 372 4.54 -9.89 -2.19
C ALA A 372 3.43 -9.89 -1.14
N SER A 373 2.18 -10.06 -1.60
CA SER A 373 0.98 -10.04 -0.73
C SER A 373 1.06 -10.96 0.50
N PRO A 374 1.65 -12.17 0.43
CA PRO A 374 1.67 -13.06 1.60
C PRO A 374 2.33 -12.49 2.84
N LEU A 375 3.28 -11.56 2.69
CA LEU A 375 3.85 -10.87 3.85
C LEU A 375 2.78 -10.04 4.57
N TRP A 376 1.99 -9.29 3.82
CA TRP A 376 0.92 -8.45 4.39
C TRP A 376 -0.19 -9.30 5.00
N ASP A 377 -0.62 -10.35 4.29
CA ASP A 377 -1.74 -11.19 4.69
C ASP A 377 -1.45 -12.02 5.93
N ASN A 378 -0.22 -12.51 6.09
CA ASN A 378 0.17 -13.36 7.21
C ASN A 378 0.86 -12.57 8.33
N GLY A 379 1.60 -11.52 8.02
CA GLY A 379 2.25 -10.68 9.02
C GLY A 379 1.25 -9.96 9.95
N LYS A 380 0.06 -9.62 9.47
CA LYS A 380 -1.02 -9.09 10.32
C LYS A 380 -1.44 -10.04 11.44
N LEU A 381 -1.29 -11.35 11.24
CA LEU A 381 -1.65 -12.36 12.23
C LEU A 381 -0.68 -12.39 13.42
N LEU A 382 0.57 -11.96 13.23
CA LEU A 382 1.59 -11.95 14.28
C LEU A 382 1.20 -11.04 15.44
N GLY A 383 0.56 -9.89 15.18
CA GLY A 383 0.03 -9.01 16.23
C GLY A 383 -1.07 -9.69 17.06
N ALA A 384 -2.00 -10.38 16.40
CA ALA A 384 -3.04 -11.15 17.09
C ALA A 384 -2.45 -12.31 17.92
N VAL A 385 -1.44 -13.00 17.38
CA VAL A 385 -0.70 -14.05 18.11
C VAL A 385 0.01 -13.45 19.33
N ALA A 386 0.73 -12.34 19.18
CA ALA A 386 1.40 -11.69 20.32
C ALA A 386 0.42 -11.31 21.43
N LYS A 387 -0.77 -10.82 21.09
CA LYS A 387 -1.83 -10.47 22.04
C LYS A 387 -2.40 -11.69 22.77
N ALA A 388 -2.66 -12.78 22.04
CA ALA A 388 -3.35 -13.96 22.58
C ALA A 388 -2.41 -14.96 23.27
N ALA A 389 -1.19 -15.13 22.76
CA ALA A 389 -0.26 -16.16 23.22
C ALA A 389 0.13 -15.99 24.70
N THR A 390 0.11 -17.10 25.44
CA THR A 390 0.49 -17.16 26.87
C THR A 390 1.82 -17.88 27.08
N THR A 391 2.31 -18.58 26.06
CA THR A 391 3.53 -19.37 26.08
C THR A 391 4.44 -19.04 24.89
N ASP A 392 5.74 -19.29 25.05
CA ASP A 392 6.72 -19.16 23.96
C ASP A 392 6.41 -20.12 22.80
N ALA A 393 5.85 -21.29 23.08
CA ALA A 393 5.48 -22.26 22.04
C ALA A 393 4.35 -21.72 21.12
N GLU A 394 3.40 -20.98 21.67
CA GLU A 394 2.33 -20.34 20.87
C GLU A 394 2.89 -19.18 20.02
N LEU A 395 3.84 -18.40 20.54
CA LEU A 395 4.55 -17.40 19.76
C LEU A 395 5.35 -18.03 18.62
N GLN A 396 6.10 -19.12 18.91
CA GLN A 396 6.87 -19.84 17.92
C GLN A 396 5.96 -20.41 16.81
N LYS A 397 4.83 -20.98 17.18
CA LYS A 397 3.85 -21.46 16.20
C LYS A 397 3.40 -20.35 15.24
N GLY A 398 3.18 -19.13 15.74
CA GLY A 398 2.83 -18.00 14.89
C GLY A 398 3.92 -17.65 13.89
N LEU A 399 5.19 -17.72 14.30
CA LEU A 399 6.35 -17.51 13.42
C LEU A 399 6.48 -18.65 12.39
N ASP A 400 6.27 -19.90 12.80
CA ASP A 400 6.30 -21.08 11.91
C ASP A 400 5.20 -20.99 10.83
N ASP A 401 3.97 -20.64 11.22
CA ASP A 401 2.84 -20.48 10.31
C ASP A 401 3.11 -19.35 9.30
N PHE A 402 3.65 -18.22 9.76
CA PHE A 402 4.03 -17.09 8.92
C PHE A 402 5.08 -17.49 7.86
N THR A 403 6.19 -18.09 8.27
CA THR A 403 7.25 -18.52 7.34
C THR A 403 6.76 -19.60 6.38
N THR A 404 5.92 -20.52 6.85
CA THR A 404 5.32 -21.55 5.98
C THR A 404 4.50 -20.91 4.86
N ALA A 405 3.74 -19.86 5.16
CA ALA A 405 2.93 -19.16 4.15
C ALA A 405 3.81 -18.43 3.12
N LEU A 406 4.90 -17.78 3.54
CA LEU A 406 5.84 -17.14 2.61
C LEU A 406 6.51 -18.15 1.68
N ASN A 407 6.98 -19.28 2.23
CA ASN A 407 7.64 -20.35 1.46
C ASN A 407 6.67 -21.04 0.50
N ALA A 408 5.42 -21.25 0.91
CA ALA A 408 4.39 -21.79 0.03
C ALA A 408 4.18 -20.91 -1.20
N PHE A 409 4.09 -19.59 -1.00
CA PHE A 409 3.91 -18.65 -2.12
C PHE A 409 5.10 -18.65 -3.08
N THR A 410 6.34 -18.60 -2.59
CA THR A 410 7.54 -18.57 -3.45
C THR A 410 7.77 -19.88 -4.18
N SER A 411 7.20 -20.99 -3.71
CA SER A 411 7.24 -22.29 -4.41
C SER A 411 6.20 -22.42 -5.53
N LEU A 412 5.20 -21.51 -5.59
CA LEU A 412 4.18 -21.53 -6.63
C LEU A 412 4.67 -20.97 -7.96
N THR A 413 4.21 -21.57 -9.07
CA THR A 413 4.37 -20.95 -10.39
C THR A 413 3.47 -19.71 -10.54
N PRO A 414 3.74 -18.81 -11.52
CA PRO A 414 2.88 -17.67 -11.78
C PRO A 414 1.40 -18.04 -12.04
N GLU A 415 1.16 -19.17 -12.72
CA GLU A 415 -0.19 -19.67 -12.98
C GLU A 415 -0.88 -20.13 -11.70
N GLN A 416 -0.15 -20.85 -10.83
CA GLN A 416 -0.68 -21.29 -9.54
C GLN A 416 -1.01 -20.11 -8.63
N ARG A 417 -0.25 -19.02 -8.69
CA ARG A 417 -0.54 -17.78 -7.92
C ARG A 417 -1.83 -17.10 -8.35
N LYS A 418 -2.28 -17.31 -9.58
CA LYS A 418 -3.54 -16.78 -10.12
C LYS A 418 -4.71 -17.74 -9.91
N ALA A 419 -4.43 -19.03 -9.68
CA ALA A 419 -5.44 -20.05 -9.50
C ALA A 419 -6.17 -19.92 -8.15
N PHE A 420 -7.42 -20.32 -8.15
CA PHE A 420 -8.21 -20.47 -6.93
C PHE A 420 -8.08 -21.86 -6.34
N THR A 421 -8.17 -21.93 -5.02
CA THR A 421 -8.16 -23.17 -4.23
C THR A 421 -9.27 -23.12 -3.19
N VAL A 422 -9.75 -24.29 -2.76
CA VAL A 422 -10.66 -24.41 -1.62
C VAL A 422 -9.86 -24.76 -0.38
N ILE A 423 -10.12 -24.09 0.75
CA ILE A 423 -9.52 -24.37 2.04
C ILE A 423 -10.59 -24.34 3.14
N GLY A 424 -10.51 -25.25 4.12
CA GLY A 424 -11.50 -25.29 5.20
C GLY A 424 -11.48 -26.58 6.00
N GLY A 425 -12.55 -26.82 6.74
CA GLY A 425 -12.79 -28.06 7.48
C GLY A 425 -13.16 -29.24 6.58
N ILE A 426 -12.52 -29.36 5.42
CA ILE A 426 -12.76 -30.40 4.42
C ILE A 426 -11.79 -31.55 4.66
N LYS A 427 -12.28 -32.81 4.65
CA LYS A 427 -11.47 -34.02 4.86
C LYS A 427 -10.62 -33.97 6.14
N ASP A 428 -11.13 -33.34 7.19
CA ASP A 428 -10.46 -33.19 8.49
C ASP A 428 -9.07 -32.53 8.42
N THR A 429 -8.78 -31.73 7.38
CA THR A 429 -7.47 -31.06 7.20
C THR A 429 -7.28 -29.83 8.08
N GLY A 430 -8.33 -29.38 8.78
CA GLY A 430 -8.22 -28.28 9.76
C GLY A 430 -7.71 -26.95 9.20
N TRP A 431 -8.09 -26.57 7.99
CA TRP A 431 -7.64 -25.35 7.31
C TRP A 431 -6.14 -25.34 6.91
N GLN A 432 -5.54 -26.52 6.77
CA GLN A 432 -4.11 -26.64 6.45
C GLN A 432 -3.82 -27.09 5.01
N THR A 433 -4.86 -27.50 4.27
CA THR A 433 -4.71 -28.03 2.91
C THR A 433 -5.57 -27.27 1.93
N ASP A 434 -4.95 -26.80 0.86
CA ASP A 434 -5.63 -26.22 -0.30
C ASP A 434 -5.98 -27.32 -1.29
N PHE A 435 -7.23 -27.31 -1.74
CA PHE A 435 -7.71 -28.22 -2.77
C PHE A 435 -7.83 -27.51 -4.11
N GLU A 436 -7.27 -28.09 -5.16
CA GLU A 436 -7.18 -27.51 -6.49
C GLU A 436 -8.56 -27.24 -7.10
N MET A 437 -8.67 -26.10 -7.77
CA MET A 437 -9.78 -25.75 -8.65
C MET A 437 -9.26 -25.54 -10.07
N LYS A 438 -10.12 -25.76 -11.07
CA LYS A 438 -9.85 -25.49 -12.48
C LYS A 438 -10.82 -24.48 -13.04
N GLU A 439 -10.29 -23.58 -13.84
CA GLU A 439 -11.08 -22.59 -14.54
C GLU A 439 -11.63 -23.17 -15.86
N ASP A 440 -12.95 -23.20 -15.99
CA ASP A 440 -13.65 -23.53 -17.22
C ASP A 440 -15.16 -23.25 -17.06
N PRO A 441 -15.78 -22.31 -17.85
CA PRO A 441 -15.15 -21.29 -18.71
C PRO A 441 -14.46 -20.18 -17.89
N ALA A 442 -13.86 -19.20 -18.58
CA ALA A 442 -13.20 -18.06 -17.94
C ALA A 442 -14.07 -17.40 -16.85
N GLY A 443 -13.49 -17.15 -15.69
CA GLY A 443 -14.17 -16.63 -14.51
C GLY A 443 -14.97 -17.69 -13.71
N THR A 444 -15.02 -18.94 -14.17
CA THR A 444 -15.70 -20.03 -13.46
C THR A 444 -14.71 -21.09 -13.01
N TRP A 445 -14.51 -21.20 -11.72
CA TRP A 445 -13.56 -22.13 -11.09
C TRP A 445 -14.33 -23.26 -10.39
N THR A 446 -13.99 -24.51 -10.69
CA THR A 446 -14.65 -25.68 -10.09
C THR A 446 -13.61 -26.61 -9.48
N SER A 447 -13.87 -27.09 -8.26
CA SER A 447 -12.96 -28.03 -7.59
C SER A 447 -12.71 -29.28 -8.43
N VAL A 448 -11.45 -29.70 -8.52
CA VAL A 448 -11.05 -30.88 -9.32
C VAL A 448 -11.74 -32.13 -8.76
N GLU A 449 -11.74 -32.30 -7.45
CA GLU A 449 -12.40 -33.40 -6.77
C GLU A 449 -13.76 -32.98 -6.16
N ALA A 450 -14.58 -33.97 -5.91
CA ALA A 450 -15.79 -33.80 -5.13
C ALA A 450 -15.54 -34.16 -3.66
N PHE A 451 -16.21 -33.48 -2.75
CA PHE A 451 -16.04 -33.62 -1.30
C PHE A 451 -17.32 -34.12 -0.65
N ASP A 452 -17.20 -35.09 0.26
CA ASP A 452 -18.27 -35.44 1.19
C ASP A 452 -18.31 -34.37 2.29
N LEU A 453 -19.29 -33.49 2.24
CA LEU A 453 -19.43 -32.35 3.15
C LEU A 453 -20.58 -32.61 4.13
N ALA A 454 -20.30 -32.56 5.42
CA ALA A 454 -21.33 -32.56 6.46
C ALA A 454 -22.03 -31.20 6.53
N ALA A 455 -23.27 -31.18 6.99
CA ALA A 455 -23.92 -29.91 7.36
C ALA A 455 -23.13 -29.23 8.46
N GLY A 456 -22.88 -27.93 8.31
CA GLY A 456 -22.03 -27.14 9.20
C GLY A 456 -20.55 -27.14 8.84
N THR A 457 -20.09 -27.91 7.85
CA THR A 457 -18.71 -27.78 7.32
C THR A 457 -18.48 -26.34 6.83
N GLU A 458 -17.35 -25.75 7.23
CA GLU A 458 -16.97 -24.39 6.84
C GLU A 458 -15.75 -24.40 5.94
N PHE A 459 -15.76 -23.55 4.90
CA PHE A 459 -14.64 -23.38 3.99
C PHE A 459 -14.58 -21.96 3.39
N LYS A 460 -13.45 -21.65 2.76
CA LYS A 460 -13.27 -20.49 1.88
C LYS A 460 -12.67 -20.93 0.55
N ILE A 461 -12.84 -20.10 -0.46
CA ILE A 461 -12.12 -20.19 -1.74
C ILE A 461 -11.15 -19.03 -1.79
N ARG A 462 -9.86 -19.30 -2.00
CA ARG A 462 -8.82 -18.27 -1.99
C ARG A 462 -7.92 -18.36 -3.22
N GLN A 463 -7.39 -17.20 -3.66
CA GLN A 463 -6.49 -17.11 -4.80
C GLN A 463 -5.04 -17.24 -4.36
N GLY A 464 -4.24 -18.00 -5.11
CA GLY A 464 -2.80 -18.13 -4.91
C GLY A 464 -2.42 -18.60 -3.51
N MET A 465 -3.29 -19.37 -2.86
CA MET A 465 -3.15 -19.80 -1.46
C MET A 465 -3.00 -18.63 -0.46
N GLY A 466 -3.32 -17.39 -0.87
CA GLY A 466 -3.29 -16.18 -0.05
C GLY A 466 -4.65 -15.85 0.55
N TRP A 467 -4.70 -14.87 1.47
CA TRP A 467 -5.93 -14.41 2.11
C TRP A 467 -6.43 -13.06 1.59
N LYS A 468 -5.70 -12.43 0.67
CA LYS A 468 -6.08 -11.13 0.11
C LYS A 468 -7.32 -11.21 -0.76
N VAL A 469 -7.44 -12.27 -1.56
CA VAL A 469 -8.60 -12.59 -2.38
C VAL A 469 -9.18 -13.89 -1.86
N ALA A 470 -10.23 -13.79 -1.06
CA ALA A 470 -10.89 -14.95 -0.49
C ALA A 470 -12.41 -14.73 -0.41
N PHE A 471 -13.16 -15.74 -0.84
CA PHE A 471 -14.62 -15.74 -0.84
C PHE A 471 -15.14 -16.78 0.13
N GLY A 472 -16.17 -16.46 0.89
CA GLY A 472 -16.66 -17.40 1.89
C GLY A 472 -18.10 -17.23 2.32
N ASP A 473 -18.76 -16.13 2.10
CA ASP A 473 -20.10 -15.90 2.64
C ASP A 473 -21.19 -16.63 1.82
N ASN A 474 -22.15 -17.27 2.51
CA ASN A 474 -23.36 -17.82 1.90
C ASN A 474 -24.65 -17.20 2.49
N THR A 475 -24.56 -16.08 3.18
CA THR A 475 -25.73 -15.37 3.73
C THR A 475 -26.60 -14.75 2.65
N ALA A 476 -26.14 -14.79 1.43
CA ALA A 476 -26.88 -14.31 0.28
C ALA A 476 -27.53 -15.48 -0.45
N ASN A 477 -28.79 -15.31 -0.83
CA ASN A 477 -29.46 -16.17 -1.81
C ASN A 477 -28.55 -16.38 -3.03
N ALA A 478 -28.72 -17.49 -3.76
CA ALA A 478 -27.93 -17.93 -4.90
C ALA A 478 -27.67 -16.87 -6.00
N ASP A 479 -28.33 -15.73 -5.95
CA ASP A 479 -28.25 -14.63 -6.92
C ASP A 479 -27.41 -13.41 -6.43
N THR A 480 -26.82 -13.46 -5.24
CA THR A 480 -26.06 -12.32 -4.71
C THR A 480 -24.57 -12.59 -4.73
N SER A 481 -23.85 -11.71 -5.42
CA SER A 481 -22.40 -11.73 -5.48
C SER A 481 -21.77 -11.38 -4.12
N ILE A 482 -20.74 -12.14 -3.74
CA ILE A 482 -20.01 -12.01 -2.48
C ILE A 482 -18.83 -11.06 -2.67
N PRO A 483 -18.71 -9.96 -1.90
CA PRO A 483 -17.56 -9.06 -1.99
C PRO A 483 -16.26 -9.72 -1.50
N LEU A 484 -15.13 -9.25 -2.04
CA LEU A 484 -13.75 -9.66 -1.72
C LEU A 484 -13.28 -9.31 -0.31
N THR A 485 -14.10 -8.85 0.61
CA THR A 485 -13.67 -8.38 1.93
C THR A 485 -13.92 -9.42 3.01
N ASP A 486 -13.27 -9.25 4.17
CA ASP A 486 -13.39 -10.07 5.39
C ASP A 486 -14.82 -10.52 5.66
N LYS A 487 -15.17 -11.64 5.09
CA LYS A 487 -16.49 -12.24 5.21
C LYS A 487 -16.40 -13.55 5.96
N PRO A 488 -17.48 -13.96 6.64
CA PRO A 488 -17.54 -15.25 7.29
C PRO A 488 -17.24 -16.40 6.32
N ASN A 489 -16.90 -17.55 6.86
CA ASN A 489 -16.70 -18.76 6.07
C ASN A 489 -18.00 -19.17 5.39
N TYR A 490 -17.90 -19.76 4.20
CA TYR A 490 -19.04 -20.46 3.63
C TYR A 490 -19.39 -21.64 4.54
N LYS A 491 -20.66 -21.77 4.88
CA LYS A 491 -21.15 -22.86 5.74
C LYS A 491 -22.11 -23.76 4.95
N VAL A 492 -21.77 -25.03 4.88
CA VAL A 492 -22.60 -26.04 4.21
C VAL A 492 -23.92 -26.25 4.97
N GLU A 493 -25.04 -26.01 4.31
CA GLU A 493 -26.37 -26.17 4.93
C GLU A 493 -26.84 -27.62 4.91
N THR A 494 -26.66 -28.31 3.81
CA THR A 494 -27.15 -29.68 3.58
C THR A 494 -25.96 -30.61 3.35
N ALA A 495 -25.89 -31.69 4.11
CA ALA A 495 -24.88 -32.70 3.92
C ALA A 495 -25.02 -33.39 2.56
N GLY A 496 -23.92 -33.69 1.92
CA GLY A 496 -23.89 -34.33 0.59
C GLY A 496 -22.50 -34.37 -0.01
N LYS A 497 -22.42 -35.00 -1.18
CA LYS A 497 -21.19 -35.01 -1.97
C LYS A 497 -21.26 -33.91 -3.04
N TYR A 498 -20.32 -32.97 -3.02
CA TYR A 498 -20.36 -31.78 -3.85
C TYR A 498 -19.01 -31.49 -4.51
N LYS A 499 -19.05 -30.95 -5.73
CA LYS A 499 -18.01 -30.07 -6.24
C LYS A 499 -18.31 -28.65 -5.82
N ILE A 500 -17.26 -27.92 -5.44
CA ILE A 500 -17.35 -26.51 -5.04
C ILE A 500 -17.01 -25.66 -6.28
N GLN A 501 -17.89 -24.72 -6.63
CA GLN A 501 -17.70 -23.83 -7.77
C GLN A 501 -17.72 -22.37 -7.32
N LEU A 502 -16.80 -21.59 -7.88
CA LEU A 502 -16.73 -20.14 -7.78
C LEU A 502 -17.02 -19.54 -9.15
N VAL A 503 -17.97 -18.63 -9.23
CA VAL A 503 -18.25 -17.85 -10.44
C VAL A 503 -17.94 -16.39 -10.15
N LEU A 504 -16.89 -15.86 -10.78
CA LEU A 504 -16.49 -14.47 -10.61
C LEU A 504 -17.42 -13.54 -11.42
N ALA A 505 -17.77 -12.40 -10.87
CA ALA A 505 -18.37 -11.32 -11.63
C ALA A 505 -17.34 -10.70 -12.58
N ALA A 506 -17.81 -9.95 -13.57
CA ALA A 506 -16.94 -9.34 -14.59
C ALA A 506 -15.89 -8.38 -14.00
N ASP A 507 -16.16 -7.79 -12.84
CA ASP A 507 -15.24 -6.90 -12.11
C ASP A 507 -14.22 -7.65 -11.24
N ALA A 508 -14.31 -8.97 -11.15
CA ALA A 508 -13.55 -9.83 -10.27
C ALA A 508 -13.54 -9.42 -8.77
N GLN A 509 -14.43 -8.51 -8.36
CA GLN A 509 -14.54 -8.03 -6.98
C GLN A 509 -15.61 -8.77 -6.18
N THR A 510 -16.51 -9.44 -6.89
CA THR A 510 -17.58 -10.23 -6.31
C THR A 510 -17.65 -11.60 -6.98
N ALA A 511 -18.22 -12.57 -6.28
CA ALA A 511 -18.36 -13.92 -6.79
C ALA A 511 -19.62 -14.60 -6.24
N VAL A 512 -20.00 -15.70 -6.88
CA VAL A 512 -21.03 -16.62 -6.37
C VAL A 512 -20.37 -17.98 -6.09
N ILE A 513 -20.65 -18.56 -4.93
CA ILE A 513 -20.21 -19.91 -4.58
C ILE A 513 -21.41 -20.87 -4.75
N ASN A 514 -21.22 -21.92 -5.54
CA ASN A 514 -22.21 -22.97 -5.77
C ASN A 514 -21.68 -24.31 -5.23
N LEU A 515 -22.57 -25.08 -4.62
CA LEU A 515 -22.35 -26.50 -4.34
C LEU A 515 -23.04 -27.32 -5.44
N ILE A 516 -22.26 -27.96 -6.30
CA ILE A 516 -22.78 -28.79 -7.40
C ILE A 516 -22.83 -30.24 -6.91
N PRO A 517 -24.02 -30.87 -6.82
CA PRO A 517 -24.11 -32.26 -6.42
C PRO A 517 -23.26 -33.16 -7.31
N ALA A 518 -22.52 -34.07 -6.70
CA ALA A 518 -21.69 -35.06 -7.40
C ALA A 518 -22.18 -36.47 -7.04
N GLU A 519 -22.09 -37.38 -7.99
CA GLU A 519 -22.46 -38.79 -7.80
C GLU A 519 -21.49 -39.54 -6.86
#